data_88290d8d3c618ceb14d2173be747c16e
#
_entry.id   88290d8d3c618ceb14d2173be747c16e
#
_cell.length_a   1.000
_cell.length_b   1.000
_cell.length_c   1.000
_cell.angle_alpha   90.00
_cell.angle_beta   90.00
_cell.angle_gamma   90.00
#
_symmetry.space_group_name_H-M   'P 1'
#
loop_
_entity.id
_entity.type
_entity.pdbx_description
1 polymer ?
#
loop_
_entity_poly.entity_id
_entity_poly.type
_entity_poly.pdbx_seq_one_letter_code
_entity_poly.pdbx_strand_id
1 'polypeptide(L)'
;MADTSLVTMVRRNWQRATIALFLIALVAGFAPFGAVASLDKVASYFGHHTSSKSLQSVVGLSGSQLGIGLAVLRLASLGALPLASLADRWGRVSTMRRTLLVGLVITSCAALSPSYWFFVACFALARPLLTSTATVVQVVTVELSNAQTRIDRLVIVSAGAGVGAGLAAIFSGLLRGPESFRWLFALALVPVFFLRPLLRSVPEPVFRGAGGPLARLGAVPQGLRSRVATVGVIVFVIGVVSGPASGFTFVYGEGVLKISPLIVSLVVSLSALTGLAGLLLSRYFARTLGRRGTIVIGTVATALTAALAYGGGKTAFVIGYMSGVLAGGLLAPAIAALSTELFPHASRATAAGWIVVAGVLGAMAGLLVFGLVGDSVHVTGPGSLRLAALVTFLPLLPCLALLYRLPESSQMELT
;
A
#
# COMPACT_ATOMS: atom_id res chain seq x y z
N MET A 1 0.56 24.85 42.01
CA MET A 1 1.67 23.90 41.74
C MET A 1 1.20 22.48 41.37
N ALA A 2 0.08 21.97 41.85
CA ALA A 2 -0.44 20.63 41.50
C ALA A 2 -0.92 20.51 40.03
N ASP A 3 -1.42 21.58 39.42
CA ASP A 3 -1.97 21.59 38.06
C ASP A 3 -0.90 21.45 36.96
N THR A 4 0.27 22.03 37.19
CA THR A 4 1.40 21.96 36.24
C THR A 4 2.02 20.57 36.16
N SER A 5 2.01 19.80 37.27
CA SER A 5 2.54 18.44 37.33
C SER A 5 1.61 17.44 36.60
N LEU A 6 0.31 17.60 36.73
CA LEU A 6 -0.72 16.79 36.07
C LEU A 6 -0.68 17.03 34.53
N VAL A 7 -0.61 18.29 34.10
CA VAL A 7 -0.52 18.66 32.69
C VAL A 7 0.76 18.10 32.04
N THR A 8 1.90 18.17 32.73
CA THR A 8 3.16 17.61 32.24
C THR A 8 3.16 16.08 32.21
N MET A 9 2.53 15.43 33.17
CA MET A 9 2.39 13.97 33.21
C MET A 9 1.47 13.46 32.07
N VAL A 10 0.34 14.10 31.85
CA VAL A 10 -0.58 13.82 30.74
C VAL A 10 0.14 14.02 29.41
N ARG A 11 0.81 15.14 29.22
CA ARG A 11 1.57 15.45 27.99
C ARG A 11 2.67 14.40 27.71
N ARG A 12 3.39 13.94 28.73
CA ARG A 12 4.43 12.91 28.62
C ARG A 12 3.87 11.54 28.24
N ASN A 13 2.72 11.15 28.80
CA ASN A 13 2.05 9.89 28.46
C ASN A 13 1.53 9.90 27.02
N TRP A 14 1.03 11.02 26.55
CA TRP A 14 0.57 11.20 25.17
C TRP A 14 1.71 11.12 24.15
N GLN A 15 2.87 11.70 24.47
CA GLN A 15 4.06 11.60 23.60
C GLN A 15 4.53 10.14 23.49
N ARG A 16 4.56 9.41 24.62
CA ARG A 16 4.92 7.99 24.66
C ARG A 16 3.98 7.14 23.82
N ALA A 17 2.67 7.38 23.90
CA ALA A 17 1.68 6.68 23.08
C ALA A 17 1.88 6.95 21.58
N THR A 18 2.16 8.20 21.18
CA THR A 18 2.41 8.57 19.79
C THR A 18 3.67 7.89 19.24
N ILE A 19 4.76 7.85 20.01
CA ILE A 19 6.00 7.16 19.65
C ILE A 19 5.74 5.65 19.52
N ALA A 20 4.99 5.06 20.44
CA ALA A 20 4.65 3.64 20.39
C ALA A 20 3.84 3.31 19.12
N LEU A 21 2.82 4.11 18.81
CA LEU A 21 2.01 3.95 17.60
C LEU A 21 2.84 4.14 16.32
N PHE A 22 3.76 5.11 16.30
CA PHE A 22 4.72 5.28 15.20
C PHE A 22 5.58 4.03 14.99
N LEU A 23 6.15 3.47 16.06
CA LEU A 23 6.98 2.26 15.98
C LEU A 23 6.17 1.02 15.55
N ILE A 24 4.92 0.90 16.01
CA ILE A 24 4.02 -0.16 15.57
C ILE A 24 3.70 0.00 14.08
N ALA A 25 3.41 1.22 13.62
CA ALA A 25 3.18 1.51 12.20
C ALA A 25 4.43 1.22 11.35
N LEU A 26 5.63 1.55 11.86
CA LEU A 26 6.90 1.25 11.21
C LEU A 26 7.06 -0.27 11.01
N VAL A 27 6.84 -1.06 12.02
CA VAL A 27 6.94 -2.53 11.93
C VAL A 27 5.87 -3.10 10.99
N ALA A 28 4.64 -2.59 11.05
CA ALA A 28 3.55 -3.00 10.18
C ALA A 28 3.78 -2.62 8.71
N GLY A 29 4.56 -1.57 8.44
CA GLY A 29 4.97 -1.18 7.08
C GLY A 29 6.18 -1.95 6.57
N PHE A 30 7.15 -2.26 7.44
CA PHE A 30 8.39 -2.98 7.09
C PHE A 30 8.10 -4.36 6.48
N ALA A 31 7.34 -5.19 7.17
CA ALA A 31 7.16 -6.59 6.81
C ALA A 31 6.46 -6.80 5.44
N PRO A 32 5.29 -6.18 5.14
CA PRO A 32 4.64 -6.34 3.84
C PRO A 32 5.44 -5.77 2.67
N PHE A 33 6.20 -4.69 2.91
CA PHE A 33 7.03 -4.08 1.87
C PHE A 33 8.29 -4.90 1.61
N GLY A 34 8.83 -5.56 2.62
CA GLY A 34 9.96 -6.47 2.51
C GLY A 34 9.75 -7.57 1.46
N ALA A 35 8.50 -8.08 1.34
CA ALA A 35 8.15 -9.06 0.31
C ALA A 35 8.36 -8.53 -1.12
N VAL A 36 7.99 -7.26 -1.37
CA VAL A 36 8.16 -6.61 -2.67
C VAL A 36 9.63 -6.26 -2.90
N ALA A 37 10.31 -5.74 -1.86
CA ALA A 37 11.73 -5.33 -1.94
C ALA A 37 12.69 -6.50 -2.15
N SER A 38 12.33 -7.70 -1.71
CA SER A 38 13.15 -8.91 -1.88
C SER A 38 12.74 -9.78 -3.06
N LEU A 39 11.75 -9.36 -3.85
CA LEU A 39 11.13 -10.21 -4.87
C LEU A 39 12.13 -10.69 -5.94
N ASP A 40 13.06 -9.83 -6.36
CA ASP A 40 14.12 -10.21 -7.31
C ASP A 40 15.03 -11.31 -6.74
N LYS A 41 15.42 -11.21 -5.48
CA LYS A 41 16.23 -12.20 -4.77
C LYS A 41 15.49 -13.52 -4.59
N VAL A 42 14.23 -13.45 -4.19
CA VAL A 42 13.36 -14.63 -4.07
C VAL A 42 13.19 -15.32 -5.41
N ALA A 43 13.00 -14.54 -6.49
CA ALA A 43 12.90 -15.05 -7.83
C ALA A 43 14.20 -15.71 -8.30
N SER A 44 15.35 -15.10 -8.03
CA SER A 44 16.66 -15.66 -8.36
C SER A 44 17.02 -16.90 -7.53
N TYR A 45 16.52 -17.00 -6.28
CA TYR A 45 16.79 -18.13 -5.40
C TYR A 45 15.98 -19.38 -5.75
N PHE A 46 14.68 -19.22 -5.98
CA PHE A 46 13.78 -20.34 -6.27
C PHE A 46 13.62 -20.62 -7.76
N GLY A 47 14.10 -19.72 -8.61
CA GLY A 47 13.93 -19.81 -10.04
C GLY A 47 15.03 -20.61 -10.74
N HIS A 48 14.71 -21.07 -11.94
CA HIS A 48 15.66 -21.69 -12.85
C HIS A 48 15.78 -20.83 -14.10
N HIS A 49 17.02 -20.43 -14.42
CA HIS A 49 17.28 -19.69 -15.66
C HIS A 49 17.14 -20.64 -16.86
N THR A 50 16.17 -20.37 -17.71
CA THR A 50 15.96 -21.12 -18.95
C THR A 50 16.62 -20.41 -20.11
N SER A 51 16.96 -21.17 -21.17
CA SER A 51 17.51 -20.61 -22.41
C SER A 51 16.47 -19.87 -23.27
N SER A 52 15.20 -19.84 -22.83
CA SER A 52 14.11 -19.14 -23.54
C SER A 52 14.25 -17.62 -23.40
N LYS A 53 13.84 -16.89 -24.45
CA LYS A 53 13.84 -15.43 -24.48
C LYS A 53 12.66 -14.85 -23.68
N SER A 54 12.57 -15.14 -22.39
CA SER A 54 11.49 -14.72 -21.49
C SER A 54 12.03 -14.00 -20.26
N LEU A 55 11.15 -13.38 -19.46
CA LEU A 55 11.51 -12.78 -18.17
C LEU A 55 12.21 -13.82 -17.26
N GLN A 56 11.82 -15.09 -17.36
CA GLN A 56 12.40 -16.19 -16.59
C GLN A 56 13.91 -16.37 -16.85
N SER A 57 14.39 -16.13 -18.06
CA SER A 57 15.83 -16.23 -18.36
C SER A 57 16.66 -15.18 -17.63
N VAL A 58 16.04 -14.06 -17.26
CA VAL A 58 16.73 -12.91 -16.62
C VAL A 58 16.60 -12.95 -15.11
N VAL A 59 15.40 -13.29 -14.61
CA VAL A 59 15.04 -13.17 -13.18
C VAL A 59 14.95 -14.55 -12.48
N GLY A 60 14.79 -15.63 -13.25
CA GLY A 60 14.69 -17.00 -12.74
C GLY A 60 13.25 -17.53 -12.61
N LEU A 61 12.26 -16.69 -12.32
CA LEU A 61 10.83 -17.03 -12.33
C LEU A 61 10.11 -16.38 -13.50
N SER A 62 9.02 -17.02 -13.96
CA SER A 62 8.18 -16.45 -15.01
C SER A 62 7.42 -15.22 -14.51
N GLY A 63 7.11 -14.30 -15.43
CA GLY A 63 6.30 -13.12 -15.10
C GLY A 63 4.92 -13.50 -14.59
N SER A 64 4.33 -14.57 -15.11
CA SER A 64 3.05 -15.13 -14.65
C SER A 64 3.13 -15.63 -13.21
N GLN A 65 4.18 -16.37 -12.83
CA GLN A 65 4.38 -16.80 -11.45
C GLN A 65 4.51 -15.62 -10.49
N LEU A 66 5.32 -14.63 -10.84
CA LEU A 66 5.49 -13.40 -10.06
C LEU A 66 4.18 -12.61 -9.97
N GLY A 67 3.48 -12.47 -11.10
CA GLY A 67 2.19 -11.77 -11.17
C GLY A 67 1.11 -12.45 -10.33
N ILE A 68 0.99 -13.77 -10.39
CA ILE A 68 0.04 -14.54 -9.57
C ILE A 68 0.40 -14.40 -8.08
N GLY A 69 1.68 -14.56 -7.72
CA GLY A 69 2.11 -14.41 -6.32
C GLY A 69 1.75 -13.04 -5.75
N LEU A 70 2.11 -11.97 -6.46
CA LEU A 70 1.76 -10.60 -6.05
C LEU A 70 0.24 -10.35 -6.04
N ALA A 71 -0.51 -10.93 -6.99
CA ALA A 71 -1.96 -10.84 -7.04
C ALA A 71 -2.63 -11.51 -5.83
N VAL A 72 -2.15 -12.70 -5.44
CA VAL A 72 -2.59 -13.39 -4.20
C VAL A 72 -2.32 -12.53 -2.97
N LEU A 73 -1.15 -11.92 -2.88
CA LEU A 73 -0.81 -11.00 -1.78
C LEU A 73 -1.75 -9.78 -1.74
N ARG A 74 -2.14 -9.24 -2.90
CA ARG A 74 -3.09 -8.13 -2.97
C ARG A 74 -4.50 -8.56 -2.56
N LEU A 75 -4.98 -9.68 -3.07
CA LEU A 75 -6.28 -10.23 -2.72
C LEU A 75 -6.39 -10.52 -1.22
N ALA A 76 -5.35 -11.12 -0.64
CA ALA A 76 -5.29 -11.42 0.79
C ALA A 76 -5.47 -10.18 1.67
N SER A 77 -5.05 -8.98 1.20
CA SER A 77 -5.23 -7.75 1.97
C SER A 77 -6.69 -7.40 2.26
N LEU A 78 -7.67 -7.93 1.50
CA LEU A 78 -9.11 -7.77 1.79
C LEU A 78 -9.50 -8.40 3.13
N GLY A 79 -8.79 -9.44 3.57
CA GLY A 79 -8.97 -10.02 4.89
C GLY A 79 -8.71 -9.05 6.06
N ALA A 80 -8.07 -7.92 5.80
CA ALA A 80 -7.90 -6.88 6.81
C ALA A 80 -9.22 -6.21 7.21
N LEU A 81 -10.22 -6.16 6.33
CA LEU A 81 -11.52 -5.55 6.60
C LEU A 81 -12.26 -6.25 7.77
N PRO A 82 -12.50 -7.58 7.73
CA PRO A 82 -13.11 -8.27 8.86
C PRO A 82 -12.24 -8.25 10.11
N LEU A 83 -10.91 -8.35 9.98
CA LEU A 83 -10.00 -8.31 11.11
C LEU A 83 -10.01 -6.95 11.82
N ALA A 84 -10.06 -5.85 11.08
CA ALA A 84 -10.16 -4.51 11.65
C ALA A 84 -11.50 -4.32 12.39
N SER A 85 -12.60 -4.89 11.91
CA SER A 85 -13.90 -4.84 12.59
C SER A 85 -13.94 -5.60 13.93
N LEU A 86 -13.07 -6.60 14.11
CA LEU A 86 -12.92 -7.29 15.39
C LEU A 86 -12.33 -6.40 16.48
N ALA A 87 -11.64 -5.32 16.12
CA ALA A 87 -11.11 -4.35 17.07
C ALA A 87 -12.21 -3.66 17.89
N ASP A 88 -13.40 -3.50 17.31
CA ASP A 88 -14.55 -2.92 18.01
C ASP A 88 -15.13 -3.88 19.07
N ARG A 89 -14.95 -5.20 18.90
CA ARG A 89 -15.44 -6.24 19.81
C ARG A 89 -14.41 -6.66 20.86
N TRP A 90 -13.15 -6.84 20.44
CA TRP A 90 -12.09 -7.39 21.28
C TRP A 90 -11.24 -6.33 21.97
N GLY A 91 -11.47 -5.07 21.64
CA GLY A 91 -10.64 -3.95 22.03
C GLY A 91 -9.56 -3.65 20.98
N ARG A 92 -9.23 -2.37 20.82
CA ARG A 92 -8.33 -1.90 19.76
C ARG A 92 -6.89 -2.32 19.99
N VAL A 93 -6.37 -2.08 21.20
CA VAL A 93 -4.97 -2.45 21.54
C VAL A 93 -4.81 -3.97 21.61
N SER A 94 -5.83 -4.69 22.10
CA SER A 94 -5.81 -6.15 22.13
C SER A 94 -5.78 -6.75 20.72
N THR A 95 -6.59 -6.24 19.78
CA THR A 95 -6.60 -6.68 18.38
C THR A 95 -5.28 -6.36 17.72
N MET A 96 -4.79 -5.12 17.85
CA MET A 96 -3.50 -4.68 17.33
C MET A 96 -2.34 -5.57 17.81
N ARG A 97 -2.33 -5.94 19.09
CA ARG A 97 -1.33 -6.85 19.67
C ARG A 97 -1.36 -8.23 19.02
N ARG A 98 -2.55 -8.82 18.87
CA ARG A 98 -2.71 -10.17 18.31
C ARG A 98 -2.36 -10.21 16.82
N THR A 99 -2.89 -9.25 16.06
CA THR A 99 -2.66 -9.20 14.62
C THR A 99 -1.20 -8.89 14.28
N LEU A 100 -0.55 -7.99 15.04
CA LEU A 100 0.86 -7.69 14.84
C LEU A 100 1.74 -8.89 15.21
N LEU A 101 1.54 -9.50 16.39
CA LEU A 101 2.33 -10.64 16.84
C LEU A 101 2.23 -11.82 15.86
N VAL A 102 1.00 -12.24 15.53
CA VAL A 102 0.78 -13.36 14.62
C VAL A 102 1.29 -13.03 13.22
N GLY A 103 1.05 -11.81 12.74
CA GLY A 103 1.53 -11.35 11.44
C GLY A 103 3.06 -11.37 11.33
N LEU A 104 3.77 -10.93 12.37
CA LEU A 104 5.25 -10.95 12.39
C LEU A 104 5.81 -12.37 12.45
N VAL A 105 5.22 -13.24 13.28
CA VAL A 105 5.64 -14.66 13.35
C VAL A 105 5.47 -15.34 12.01
N ILE A 106 4.31 -15.18 11.35
CA ILE A 106 4.09 -15.76 10.01
C ILE A 106 5.05 -15.15 8.99
N THR A 107 5.31 -13.83 9.05
CA THR A 107 6.31 -13.18 8.17
C THR A 107 7.69 -13.78 8.37
N SER A 108 8.07 -14.07 9.62
CA SER A 108 9.38 -14.67 9.91
C SER A 108 9.48 -16.11 9.43
N CYS A 109 8.37 -16.87 9.36
CA CYS A 109 8.35 -18.18 8.74
C CYS A 109 8.74 -18.13 7.25
N ALA A 110 8.54 -16.98 6.58
CA ALA A 110 9.00 -16.81 5.20
C ALA A 110 10.54 -16.88 5.06
N ALA A 111 11.31 -16.65 6.13
CA ALA A 111 12.75 -16.88 6.14
C ALA A 111 13.13 -18.36 5.94
N LEU A 112 12.25 -19.28 6.32
CA LEU A 112 12.45 -20.72 6.22
C LEU A 112 11.80 -21.33 4.97
N SER A 113 11.36 -20.50 4.02
CA SER A 113 10.63 -20.96 2.84
C SER A 113 11.44 -21.98 2.03
N PRO A 114 10.88 -23.18 1.78
CA PRO A 114 11.49 -24.20 0.90
C PRO A 114 11.16 -23.96 -0.58
N SER A 115 10.13 -23.15 -0.88
CA SER A 115 9.67 -22.87 -2.24
C SER A 115 9.07 -21.47 -2.36
N TYR A 116 8.97 -20.98 -3.61
CA TYR A 116 8.30 -19.70 -3.91
C TYR A 116 6.85 -19.65 -3.41
N TRP A 117 6.10 -20.73 -3.62
CA TRP A 117 4.68 -20.75 -3.22
C TRP A 117 4.49 -20.80 -1.71
N PHE A 118 5.40 -21.44 -0.97
CA PHE A 118 5.39 -21.35 0.49
C PHE A 118 5.66 -19.93 0.96
N PHE A 119 6.60 -19.23 0.33
CA PHE A 119 6.86 -17.82 0.58
C PHE A 119 5.59 -16.97 0.34
N VAL A 120 4.92 -17.15 -0.82
CA VAL A 120 3.66 -16.46 -1.14
C VAL A 120 2.57 -16.78 -0.10
N ALA A 121 2.44 -18.04 0.33
CA ALA A 121 1.46 -18.44 1.35
C ALA A 121 1.69 -17.75 2.70
N CYS A 122 2.95 -17.70 3.17
CA CYS A 122 3.30 -16.98 4.41
C CYS A 122 2.86 -15.50 4.32
N PHE A 123 3.16 -14.83 3.21
CA PHE A 123 2.76 -13.43 3.07
C PHE A 123 1.27 -13.23 2.82
N ALA A 124 0.59 -14.14 2.15
CA ALA A 124 -0.87 -14.11 1.99
C ALA A 124 -1.59 -14.21 3.35
N LEU A 125 -1.04 -14.98 4.28
CA LEU A 125 -1.58 -15.10 5.64
C LEU A 125 -1.17 -13.91 6.54
N ALA A 126 0.07 -13.42 6.43
CA ALA A 126 0.57 -12.32 7.25
C ALA A 126 -0.03 -10.97 6.86
N ARG A 127 -0.24 -10.73 5.55
CA ARG A 127 -0.65 -9.43 5.00
C ARG A 127 -1.96 -8.90 5.58
N PRO A 128 -3.07 -9.65 5.67
CA PRO A 128 -4.31 -9.15 6.25
C PRO A 128 -4.14 -8.75 7.71
N LEU A 129 -3.32 -9.47 8.47
CA LEU A 129 -3.04 -9.19 9.88
C LEU A 129 -2.29 -7.87 10.03
N LEU A 130 -1.22 -7.67 9.25
CA LEU A 130 -0.40 -6.47 9.31
C LEU A 130 -1.15 -5.24 8.74
N THR A 131 -1.95 -5.41 7.70
CA THR A 131 -2.81 -4.35 7.15
C THR A 131 -3.89 -3.95 8.16
N SER A 132 -4.52 -4.91 8.84
CA SER A 132 -5.46 -4.66 9.92
C SER A 132 -4.79 -3.89 11.06
N THR A 133 -3.57 -4.29 11.47
CA THR A 133 -2.79 -3.56 12.47
C THR A 133 -2.61 -2.10 12.07
N ALA A 134 -2.18 -1.83 10.83
CA ALA A 134 -1.97 -0.46 10.33
C ALA A 134 -3.27 0.37 10.37
N THR A 135 -4.41 -0.23 10.02
CA THR A 135 -5.72 0.41 10.10
C THR A 135 -6.10 0.73 11.55
N VAL A 136 -5.96 -0.23 12.46
CA VAL A 136 -6.30 -0.05 13.88
C VAL A 136 -5.39 1.01 14.52
N VAL A 137 -4.10 1.04 14.18
CA VAL A 137 -3.16 2.09 14.63
C VAL A 137 -3.65 3.48 14.26
N GLN A 138 -4.13 3.69 13.03
CA GLN A 138 -4.67 4.98 12.60
C GLN A 138 -5.93 5.36 13.39
N VAL A 139 -6.84 4.40 13.62
CA VAL A 139 -8.05 4.62 14.41
C VAL A 139 -7.71 4.99 15.85
N VAL A 140 -6.82 4.23 16.50
CA VAL A 140 -6.35 4.53 17.86
C VAL A 140 -5.70 5.91 17.93
N THR A 141 -4.92 6.29 16.90
CA THR A 141 -4.31 7.62 16.84
C THR A 141 -5.36 8.73 16.83
N VAL A 142 -6.45 8.55 16.07
CA VAL A 142 -7.57 9.52 16.02
C VAL A 142 -8.28 9.60 17.37
N GLU A 143 -8.59 8.46 17.97
CA GLU A 143 -9.34 8.37 19.22
C GLU A 143 -8.57 8.92 20.43
N LEU A 144 -7.25 8.75 20.42
CA LEU A 144 -6.37 9.30 21.45
C LEU A 144 -5.97 10.76 21.17
N SER A 145 -6.43 11.42 20.11
CA SER A 145 -6.02 12.75 19.72
C SER A 145 -7.12 13.78 19.92
N ASN A 146 -6.75 14.96 20.40
CA ASN A 146 -7.65 16.12 20.43
C ASN A 146 -7.81 16.69 19.00
N ALA A 147 -8.90 17.40 18.75
CA ALA A 147 -9.21 17.98 17.43
C ALA A 147 -8.06 18.81 16.85
N GLN A 148 -7.34 19.56 17.69
CA GLN A 148 -6.22 20.41 17.29
C GLN A 148 -4.95 19.64 16.89
N THR A 149 -4.66 18.49 17.53
CA THR A 149 -3.42 17.72 17.33
C THR A 149 -3.62 16.47 16.49
N ARG A 150 -4.85 16.16 16.10
CA ARG A 150 -5.23 14.93 15.40
C ARG A 150 -4.50 14.74 14.07
N ILE A 151 -4.45 15.81 13.27
CA ILE A 151 -3.81 15.77 11.96
C ILE A 151 -2.31 15.53 12.09
N ASP A 152 -1.65 16.27 12.98
CA ASP A 152 -0.20 16.14 13.18
C ASP A 152 0.20 14.74 13.62
N ARG A 153 -0.57 14.16 14.55
CA ARG A 153 -0.30 12.80 15.03
C ARG A 153 -0.56 11.74 13.97
N LEU A 154 -1.64 11.89 13.18
CA LEU A 154 -1.90 11.00 12.05
C LEU A 154 -0.77 11.06 11.03
N VAL A 155 -0.25 12.24 10.73
CA VAL A 155 0.89 12.41 9.83
C VAL A 155 2.13 11.71 10.38
N ILE A 156 2.47 11.92 11.67
CA ILE A 156 3.63 11.28 12.32
C ILE A 156 3.48 9.76 12.29
N VAL A 157 2.34 9.23 12.70
CA VAL A 157 2.11 7.78 12.77
C VAL A 157 2.09 7.15 11.37
N SER A 158 1.48 7.83 10.39
CA SER A 158 1.48 7.35 9.00
C SER A 158 2.87 7.37 8.38
N ALA A 159 3.71 8.37 8.73
CA ALA A 159 5.11 8.41 8.34
C ALA A 159 5.88 7.18 8.86
N GLY A 160 5.51 6.64 10.02
CA GLY A 160 6.10 5.41 10.55
C GLY A 160 6.02 4.25 9.56
N ALA A 161 4.87 4.01 8.95
CA ALA A 161 4.71 2.95 7.95
C ALA A 161 5.58 3.19 6.70
N GLY A 162 5.68 4.45 6.26
CA GLY A 162 6.58 4.82 5.14
C GLY A 162 8.05 4.61 5.48
N VAL A 163 8.48 5.01 6.68
CA VAL A 163 9.86 4.76 7.18
C VAL A 163 10.12 3.26 7.25
N GLY A 164 9.17 2.47 7.75
CA GLY A 164 9.29 1.01 7.80
C GLY A 164 9.48 0.39 6.41
N ALA A 165 8.70 0.83 5.43
CA ALA A 165 8.84 0.39 4.04
C ALA A 165 10.20 0.80 3.45
N GLY A 166 10.65 2.03 3.69
CA GLY A 166 11.98 2.52 3.29
C GLY A 166 13.12 1.71 3.91
N LEU A 167 13.03 1.41 5.20
CA LEU A 167 14.00 0.56 5.88
C LEU A 167 14.03 -0.86 5.29
N ALA A 168 12.88 -1.46 4.99
CA ALA A 168 12.83 -2.77 4.34
C ALA A 168 13.52 -2.75 2.97
N ALA A 169 13.32 -1.68 2.18
CA ALA A 169 14.02 -1.51 0.92
C ALA A 169 15.53 -1.39 1.13
N ILE A 170 15.99 -0.52 2.03
CA ILE A 170 17.41 -0.30 2.31
C ILE A 170 18.08 -1.58 2.80
N PHE A 171 17.47 -2.28 3.77
CA PHE A 171 18.00 -3.55 4.25
C PHE A 171 18.08 -4.59 3.12
N SER A 172 17.04 -4.68 2.28
CA SER A 172 17.10 -5.53 1.09
C SER A 172 18.26 -5.13 0.17
N GLY A 173 18.49 -3.85 -0.08
CA GLY A 173 19.58 -3.37 -0.93
C GLY A 173 20.99 -3.60 -0.38
N LEU A 174 21.14 -3.59 0.95
CA LEU A 174 22.43 -3.82 1.63
C LEU A 174 22.79 -5.32 1.71
N LEU A 175 21.80 -6.18 1.87
CA LEU A 175 21.99 -7.61 1.96
C LEU A 175 22.36 -8.17 0.57
N ARG A 176 23.44 -8.94 0.48
CA ARG A 176 23.96 -9.48 -0.77
C ARG A 176 23.61 -10.97 -0.93
N GLY A 177 23.46 -11.40 -2.18
CA GLY A 177 23.16 -12.79 -2.55
C GLY A 177 21.67 -13.12 -2.52
N PRO A 178 21.25 -14.14 -3.30
CA PRO A 178 19.84 -14.52 -3.43
C PRO A 178 19.23 -15.04 -2.12
N GLU A 179 20.01 -15.70 -1.25
CA GLU A 179 19.53 -16.19 0.06
C GLU A 179 19.30 -15.10 1.09
N SER A 180 19.75 -13.87 0.81
CA SER A 180 19.73 -12.77 1.77
C SER A 180 18.33 -12.33 2.17
N PHE A 181 17.27 -12.66 1.40
CA PHE A 181 15.88 -12.43 1.79
C PHE A 181 15.53 -13.13 3.11
N ARG A 182 16.15 -14.27 3.43
CA ARG A 182 15.93 -15.01 4.67
C ARG A 182 16.27 -14.14 5.90
N TRP A 183 17.38 -13.40 5.85
CA TRP A 183 17.79 -12.49 6.92
C TRP A 183 16.85 -11.33 7.08
N LEU A 184 16.32 -10.79 5.96
CA LEU A 184 15.34 -9.70 5.98
C LEU A 184 14.07 -10.11 6.76
N PHE A 185 13.60 -11.35 6.58
CA PHE A 185 12.40 -11.83 7.26
C PHE A 185 12.68 -12.38 8.65
N ALA A 186 13.86 -12.91 8.91
CA ALA A 186 14.29 -13.25 10.27
C ALA A 186 14.32 -11.99 11.17
N LEU A 187 14.73 -10.84 10.62
CA LEU A 187 14.73 -9.56 11.32
C LEU A 187 13.32 -9.13 11.77
N ALA A 188 12.26 -9.60 11.10
CA ALA A 188 10.89 -9.32 11.50
C ALA A 188 10.51 -9.92 12.88
N LEU A 189 11.29 -10.85 13.42
CA LEU A 189 11.13 -11.35 14.79
C LEU A 189 11.60 -10.36 15.85
N VAL A 190 12.55 -9.50 15.54
CA VAL A 190 13.13 -8.58 16.54
C VAL A 190 12.09 -7.70 17.23
N PRO A 191 11.14 -7.08 16.52
CA PRO A 191 10.09 -6.28 17.15
C PRO A 191 9.20 -7.08 18.12
N VAL A 192 9.06 -8.39 17.96
CA VAL A 192 8.23 -9.24 18.82
C VAL A 192 8.68 -9.15 20.28
N PHE A 193 10.00 -9.09 20.52
CA PHE A 193 10.57 -9.00 21.87
C PHE A 193 10.25 -7.65 22.53
N PHE A 194 10.11 -6.59 21.76
CA PHE A 194 9.81 -5.24 22.23
C PHE A 194 8.32 -4.90 22.21
N LEU A 195 7.47 -5.81 21.70
CA LEU A 195 6.05 -5.55 21.52
C LEU A 195 5.32 -5.31 22.86
N ARG A 196 5.66 -6.07 23.92
CA ARG A 196 5.03 -5.93 25.25
C ARG A 196 5.24 -4.53 25.86
N PRO A 197 6.48 -4.03 26.00
CA PRO A 197 6.69 -2.70 26.58
C PRO A 197 6.11 -1.59 25.68
N LEU A 198 6.14 -1.78 24.37
CA LEU A 198 5.61 -0.82 23.40
C LEU A 198 4.08 -0.65 23.56
N LEU A 199 3.35 -1.75 23.63
CA LEU A 199 1.89 -1.75 23.77
C LEU A 199 1.40 -1.28 25.14
N ARG A 200 2.19 -1.46 26.20
CA ARG A 200 1.86 -0.91 27.52
C ARG A 200 1.80 0.62 27.55
N SER A 201 2.47 1.27 26.61
CA SER A 201 2.47 2.72 26.47
C SER A 201 1.25 3.26 25.72
N VAL A 202 0.42 2.39 25.14
CA VAL A 202 -0.79 2.76 24.39
C VAL A 202 -2.01 2.45 25.26
N PRO A 203 -2.74 3.46 25.76
CA PRO A 203 -3.95 3.23 26.53
C PRO A 203 -5.06 2.67 25.63
N GLU A 204 -5.87 1.76 26.15
CA GLU A 204 -7.06 1.28 25.44
C GLU A 204 -8.08 2.44 25.36
N PRO A 205 -8.52 2.85 24.16
CA PRO A 205 -9.53 3.90 24.05
C PRO A 205 -10.85 3.47 24.71
N VAL A 206 -11.44 4.39 25.49
CA VAL A 206 -12.68 4.13 26.25
C VAL A 206 -13.89 4.00 25.30
N PHE A 207 -13.81 4.57 24.10
CA PHE A 207 -14.89 4.56 23.13
C PHE A 207 -15.01 3.18 22.45
N ARG A 208 -15.81 2.32 23.04
CA ARG A 208 -16.37 1.16 22.33
C ARG A 208 -17.55 1.68 21.53
N GLY A 209 -17.29 2.16 20.34
CA GLY A 209 -18.37 2.37 19.37
C GLY A 209 -19.16 1.07 19.26
N ALA A 210 -20.47 1.13 19.28
CA ALA A 210 -21.29 -0.02 18.93
C ALA A 210 -20.78 -0.50 17.57
N GLY A 211 -20.08 -1.65 17.56
CA GLY A 211 -19.43 -2.17 16.36
C GLY A 211 -20.47 -2.22 15.24
N GLY A 212 -20.38 -1.26 14.33
CA GLY A 212 -21.20 -1.31 13.14
C GLY A 212 -20.99 -2.69 12.54
N PRO A 213 -22.01 -3.43 12.16
CA PRO A 213 -21.81 -4.67 11.45
C PRO A 213 -20.85 -4.32 10.31
N LEU A 214 -19.88 -5.21 10.03
CA LEU A 214 -19.14 -5.26 8.79
C LEU A 214 -19.98 -4.58 7.74
N ALA A 215 -19.57 -3.38 7.23
CA ALA A 215 -20.38 -2.56 6.38
C ALA A 215 -21.05 -3.51 5.40
N ARG A 216 -22.36 -3.73 5.56
CA ARG A 216 -23.05 -4.83 4.88
C ARG A 216 -22.86 -4.57 3.41
N LEU A 217 -21.98 -5.32 2.75
CA LEU A 217 -21.65 -5.16 1.35
C LEU A 217 -22.90 -5.24 0.43
N GLY A 218 -24.09 -5.46 0.99
CA GLY A 218 -25.36 -5.46 0.31
C GLY A 218 -26.26 -4.23 0.46
N ALA A 219 -25.92 -3.28 1.33
CA ALA A 219 -26.86 -2.23 1.74
C ALA A 219 -26.67 -0.87 1.06
N VAL A 220 -26.11 -0.82 -0.16
CA VAL A 220 -26.06 0.44 -0.93
C VAL A 220 -27.45 0.75 -1.48
N PRO A 221 -28.07 1.91 -1.13
CA PRO A 221 -29.35 2.34 -1.67
C PRO A 221 -29.35 2.32 -3.21
N GLN A 222 -30.46 1.95 -3.83
CA GLN A 222 -30.54 1.78 -5.29
C GLN A 222 -30.10 3.05 -6.04
N GLY A 223 -30.48 4.24 -5.58
CA GLY A 223 -30.09 5.51 -6.19
C GLY A 223 -28.58 5.85 -6.12
N LEU A 224 -27.82 5.20 -5.25
CA LEU A 224 -26.37 5.43 -5.09
C LEU A 224 -25.51 4.35 -5.77
N ARG A 225 -26.11 3.24 -6.22
CA ARG A 225 -25.38 2.13 -6.85
C ARG A 225 -24.58 2.54 -8.07
N SER A 226 -25.17 3.38 -8.92
CA SER A 226 -24.48 3.92 -10.11
C SER A 226 -23.25 4.74 -9.74
N ARG A 227 -23.34 5.60 -8.71
CA ARG A 227 -22.20 6.40 -8.23
C ARG A 227 -21.10 5.51 -7.65
N VAL A 228 -21.45 4.52 -6.82
CA VAL A 228 -20.49 3.54 -6.27
C VAL A 228 -19.82 2.77 -7.40
N ALA A 229 -20.57 2.31 -8.39
CA ALA A 229 -20.04 1.60 -9.53
C ALA A 229 -19.07 2.47 -10.34
N THR A 230 -19.45 3.73 -10.63
CA THR A 230 -18.59 4.64 -11.41
C THR A 230 -17.27 4.94 -10.67
N VAL A 231 -17.33 5.29 -9.38
CA VAL A 231 -16.11 5.51 -8.57
C VAL A 231 -15.32 4.20 -8.43
N GLY A 232 -16.01 3.08 -8.24
CA GLY A 232 -15.40 1.75 -8.15
C GLY A 232 -14.64 1.38 -9.42
N VAL A 233 -15.20 1.63 -10.61
CA VAL A 233 -14.51 1.38 -11.90
C VAL A 233 -13.28 2.27 -12.04
N ILE A 234 -13.37 3.55 -11.68
CA ILE A 234 -12.22 4.47 -11.70
C ILE A 234 -11.09 3.96 -10.81
N VAL A 235 -11.42 3.60 -9.56
CA VAL A 235 -10.44 3.10 -8.59
C VAL A 235 -9.91 1.71 -8.99
N PHE A 236 -10.74 0.86 -9.60
CA PHE A 236 -10.31 -0.42 -10.17
C PHE A 236 -9.25 -0.19 -11.25
N VAL A 237 -9.48 0.69 -12.22
CA VAL A 237 -8.52 0.94 -13.31
C VAL A 237 -7.24 1.60 -12.79
N ILE A 238 -7.34 2.50 -11.82
CA ILE A 238 -6.15 3.03 -11.12
C ILE A 238 -5.39 1.89 -10.42
N GLY A 239 -6.09 0.94 -9.82
CA GLY A 239 -5.52 -0.27 -9.25
C GLY A 239 -4.76 -1.10 -10.27
N VAL A 240 -5.34 -1.29 -11.47
CA VAL A 240 -4.71 -2.01 -12.59
C VAL A 240 -3.34 -1.45 -12.94
N VAL A 241 -3.15 -0.13 -12.85
CA VAL A 241 -1.86 0.53 -13.10
C VAL A 241 -0.95 0.46 -11.87
N SER A 242 -1.46 0.87 -10.71
CA SER A 242 -0.63 1.01 -9.50
C SER A 242 -0.13 -0.31 -8.93
N GLY A 243 -0.89 -1.40 -9.14
CA GLY A 243 -0.50 -2.75 -8.72
C GLY A 243 0.85 -3.18 -9.30
N PRO A 244 0.95 -3.35 -10.62
CA PRO A 244 2.21 -3.75 -11.26
C PRO A 244 3.27 -2.66 -11.19
N ALA A 245 2.92 -1.37 -11.32
CA ALA A 245 3.88 -0.27 -11.22
C ALA A 245 4.68 -0.30 -9.91
N SER A 246 4.04 -0.67 -8.80
CA SER A 246 4.72 -0.83 -7.50
C SER A 246 5.24 -2.24 -7.24
N GLY A 247 4.57 -3.28 -7.76
CA GLY A 247 4.88 -4.67 -7.48
C GLY A 247 6.13 -5.18 -8.18
N PHE A 248 6.34 -4.76 -9.43
CA PHE A 248 7.48 -5.20 -10.26
C PHE A 248 8.69 -4.26 -10.20
N THR A 249 8.66 -3.20 -9.37
CA THR A 249 9.71 -2.18 -9.29
C THR A 249 11.10 -2.78 -9.08
N PHE A 250 11.27 -3.65 -8.09
CA PHE A 250 12.58 -4.27 -7.79
C PHE A 250 12.98 -5.28 -8.85
N VAL A 251 12.07 -6.12 -9.30
CA VAL A 251 12.30 -7.08 -10.41
C VAL A 251 12.74 -6.35 -11.68
N TYR A 252 12.11 -5.24 -12.02
CA TYR A 252 12.48 -4.45 -13.21
C TYR A 252 13.79 -3.70 -13.01
N GLY A 253 13.96 -3.00 -11.88
CA GLY A 253 15.16 -2.21 -11.60
C GLY A 253 16.42 -3.06 -11.42
N GLU A 254 16.35 -4.09 -10.58
CA GLU A 254 17.49 -4.96 -10.25
C GLU A 254 17.67 -6.07 -11.30
N GLY A 255 16.60 -6.81 -11.59
CA GLY A 255 16.62 -7.97 -12.46
C GLY A 255 16.84 -7.61 -13.93
N VAL A 256 16.02 -6.70 -14.49
CA VAL A 256 16.00 -6.38 -15.90
C VAL A 256 16.99 -5.26 -16.27
N LEU A 257 16.94 -4.13 -15.58
CA LEU A 257 17.80 -2.97 -15.86
C LEU A 257 19.20 -3.11 -15.28
N LYS A 258 19.45 -4.11 -14.42
CA LYS A 258 20.74 -4.34 -13.74
C LYS A 258 21.23 -3.08 -13.02
N ILE A 259 20.32 -2.39 -12.33
CA ILE A 259 20.66 -1.31 -11.41
C ILE A 259 21.09 -1.95 -10.09
N SER A 260 22.10 -1.38 -9.42
CA SER A 260 22.52 -1.87 -8.11
C SER A 260 21.33 -1.89 -7.13
N PRO A 261 21.15 -2.98 -6.36
CA PRO A 261 20.06 -3.10 -5.39
C PRO A 261 19.98 -1.94 -4.40
N LEU A 262 21.13 -1.43 -3.97
CA LEU A 262 21.20 -0.27 -3.09
C LEU A 262 20.63 1.00 -3.75
N ILE A 263 20.93 1.22 -5.04
CA ILE A 263 20.42 2.39 -5.77
C ILE A 263 18.90 2.29 -5.92
N VAL A 264 18.37 1.12 -6.31
CA VAL A 264 16.91 0.92 -6.40
C VAL A 264 16.25 1.17 -5.05
N SER A 265 16.84 0.65 -3.98
CA SER A 265 16.36 0.82 -2.61
C SER A 265 16.37 2.30 -2.16
N LEU A 266 17.41 3.05 -2.52
CA LEU A 266 17.50 4.49 -2.23
C LEU A 266 16.45 5.28 -3.02
N VAL A 267 16.27 4.98 -4.30
CA VAL A 267 15.23 5.61 -5.14
C VAL A 267 13.84 5.38 -4.54
N VAL A 268 13.55 4.14 -4.15
CA VAL A 268 12.26 3.79 -3.51
C VAL A 268 12.10 4.50 -2.17
N SER A 269 13.14 4.55 -1.33
CA SER A 269 13.07 5.20 -0.01
C SER A 269 12.93 6.72 -0.13
N LEU A 270 13.69 7.35 -1.02
CA LEU A 270 13.63 8.80 -1.26
C LEU A 270 12.33 9.23 -1.96
N SER A 271 11.68 8.32 -2.69
CA SER A 271 10.39 8.61 -3.30
C SER A 271 9.29 8.93 -2.27
N ALA A 272 9.45 8.57 -1.00
CA ALA A 272 8.56 9.01 0.07
C ALA A 272 8.49 10.55 0.17
N LEU A 273 9.59 11.26 -0.11
CA LEU A 273 9.62 12.72 -0.14
C LEU A 273 8.80 13.27 -1.33
N THR A 274 8.92 12.64 -2.50
CA THR A 274 8.10 13.04 -3.66
C THR A 274 6.62 12.73 -3.43
N GLY A 275 6.29 11.64 -2.73
CA GLY A 275 4.93 11.33 -2.31
C GLY A 275 4.35 12.39 -1.37
N LEU A 276 5.14 12.86 -0.40
CA LEU A 276 4.76 13.97 0.47
C LEU A 276 4.53 15.27 -0.32
N ALA A 277 5.40 15.59 -1.27
CA ALA A 277 5.19 16.72 -2.18
C ALA A 277 3.88 16.57 -2.98
N GLY A 278 3.58 15.36 -3.45
CA GLY A 278 2.30 15.05 -4.11
C GLY A 278 1.08 15.30 -3.23
N LEU A 279 1.14 14.95 -1.93
CA LEU A 279 0.07 15.25 -0.97
C LEU A 279 -0.15 16.77 -0.81
N LEU A 280 0.92 17.55 -0.74
CA LEU A 280 0.83 19.02 -0.65
C LEU A 280 0.24 19.62 -1.93
N LEU A 281 0.68 19.15 -3.10
CA LEU A 281 0.14 19.55 -4.38
C LEU A 281 -1.33 19.16 -4.54
N SER A 282 -1.77 18.01 -4.01
CA SER A 282 -3.17 17.60 -3.99
C SER A 282 -4.05 18.65 -3.30
N ARG A 283 -3.59 19.17 -2.16
CA ARG A 283 -4.31 20.24 -1.45
C ARG A 283 -4.41 21.52 -2.27
N TYR A 284 -3.36 21.91 -2.96
CA TYR A 284 -3.33 23.09 -3.82
C TYR A 284 -4.28 22.94 -5.01
N PHE A 285 -4.14 21.85 -5.78
CA PHE A 285 -5.00 21.61 -6.95
C PHE A 285 -6.46 21.35 -6.59
N ALA A 286 -6.74 20.70 -5.47
CA ALA A 286 -8.11 20.50 -5.01
C ALA A 286 -8.83 21.81 -4.67
N ARG A 287 -8.09 22.87 -4.29
CA ARG A 287 -8.65 24.21 -4.05
C ARG A 287 -8.82 25.03 -5.31
N THR A 288 -7.93 24.88 -6.30
CA THR A 288 -7.91 25.70 -7.52
C THR A 288 -8.71 25.08 -8.66
N LEU A 289 -8.64 23.75 -8.83
CA LEU A 289 -9.26 23.01 -9.95
C LEU A 289 -10.42 22.12 -9.52
N GLY A 290 -10.71 22.06 -8.22
CA GLY A 290 -11.70 21.14 -7.66
C GLY A 290 -11.20 19.69 -7.54
N ARG A 291 -12.05 18.82 -6.97
CA ARG A 291 -11.71 17.40 -6.74
C ARG A 291 -11.53 16.65 -8.06
N ARG A 292 -12.45 16.88 -8.98
CA ARG A 292 -12.47 16.21 -10.30
C ARG A 292 -11.24 16.60 -11.13
N GLY A 293 -10.90 17.89 -11.23
CA GLY A 293 -9.71 18.35 -11.94
C GLY A 293 -8.42 17.74 -11.39
N THR A 294 -8.30 17.67 -10.07
CA THR A 294 -7.16 17.05 -9.39
C THR A 294 -7.05 15.57 -9.71
N ILE A 295 -8.16 14.82 -9.75
CA ILE A 295 -8.18 13.40 -10.12
C ILE A 295 -7.77 13.21 -11.58
N VAL A 296 -8.25 14.05 -12.50
CA VAL A 296 -7.85 14.00 -13.92
C VAL A 296 -6.34 14.15 -14.05
N ILE A 297 -5.76 15.19 -13.47
CA ILE A 297 -4.31 15.45 -13.53
C ILE A 297 -3.53 14.29 -12.90
N GLY A 298 -3.93 13.86 -11.70
CA GLY A 298 -3.26 12.75 -11.01
C GLY A 298 -3.33 11.44 -11.79
N THR A 299 -4.45 11.16 -12.45
CA THR A 299 -4.65 9.95 -13.25
C THR A 299 -3.76 9.96 -14.51
N VAL A 300 -3.75 11.08 -15.24
CA VAL A 300 -2.88 11.25 -16.41
C VAL A 300 -1.41 11.15 -16.01
N ALA A 301 -1.01 11.85 -14.94
CA ALA A 301 0.35 11.81 -14.42
C ALA A 301 0.75 10.38 -14.02
N THR A 302 -0.13 9.63 -13.33
CA THR A 302 0.13 8.24 -12.95
C THR A 302 0.34 7.34 -14.16
N ALA A 303 -0.48 7.46 -15.22
CA ALA A 303 -0.33 6.67 -16.44
C ALA A 303 0.99 6.97 -17.17
N LEU A 304 1.29 8.25 -17.37
CA LEU A 304 2.48 8.70 -18.07
C LEU A 304 3.78 8.33 -17.34
N THR A 305 3.80 8.53 -16.01
CA THR A 305 4.98 8.23 -15.19
C THR A 305 5.23 6.73 -15.06
N ALA A 306 4.16 5.91 -14.97
CA ALA A 306 4.27 4.46 -15.01
C ALA A 306 4.79 3.98 -16.38
N ALA A 307 4.28 4.51 -17.49
CA ALA A 307 4.76 4.21 -18.81
C ALA A 307 6.25 4.63 -19.00
N LEU A 308 6.64 5.80 -18.48
CA LEU A 308 8.02 6.26 -18.49
C LEU A 308 8.94 5.32 -17.69
N ALA A 309 8.52 4.90 -16.48
CA ALA A 309 9.31 4.05 -15.62
C ALA A 309 9.68 2.71 -16.30
N TYR A 310 8.73 2.11 -17.01
CA TYR A 310 8.93 0.81 -17.67
C TYR A 310 9.28 0.92 -19.15
N GLY A 311 9.10 2.09 -19.77
CA GLY A 311 9.35 2.31 -21.20
C GLY A 311 10.79 2.66 -21.56
N GLY A 312 11.58 3.13 -20.60
CA GLY A 312 12.93 3.68 -20.83
C GLY A 312 14.05 2.84 -20.22
N GLY A 313 15.24 3.46 -20.17
CA GLY A 313 16.42 2.91 -19.50
C GLY A 313 16.47 3.27 -18.01
N LYS A 314 17.67 3.15 -17.40
CA LYS A 314 17.90 3.38 -15.97
C LYS A 314 17.42 4.75 -15.48
N THR A 315 17.73 5.81 -16.22
CA THR A 315 17.35 7.19 -15.89
C THR A 315 15.82 7.36 -15.96
N ALA A 316 15.18 6.82 -17.00
CA ALA A 316 13.73 6.88 -17.15
C ALA A 316 13.00 6.11 -16.02
N PHE A 317 13.57 5.00 -15.57
CA PHE A 317 13.07 4.25 -14.40
C PHE A 317 13.08 5.12 -13.14
N VAL A 318 14.21 5.77 -12.83
CA VAL A 318 14.34 6.61 -11.63
C VAL A 318 13.37 7.78 -11.68
N ILE A 319 13.35 8.53 -12.78
CA ILE A 319 12.47 9.70 -12.96
C ILE A 319 11.00 9.24 -12.94
N GLY A 320 10.66 8.20 -13.70
CA GLY A 320 9.30 7.68 -13.80
C GLY A 320 8.77 7.15 -12.46
N TYR A 321 9.61 6.44 -11.69
CA TYR A 321 9.22 5.93 -10.38
C TYR A 321 8.98 7.08 -9.37
N MET A 322 9.93 8.00 -9.23
CA MET A 322 9.83 9.12 -8.29
C MET A 322 8.64 10.04 -8.62
N SER A 323 8.47 10.37 -9.91
CA SER A 323 7.32 11.16 -10.37
C SER A 323 6.00 10.39 -10.28
N GLY A 324 6.02 9.06 -10.43
CA GLY A 324 4.86 8.20 -10.21
C GLY A 324 4.39 8.19 -8.76
N VAL A 325 5.30 8.15 -7.80
CA VAL A 325 4.96 8.27 -6.37
C VAL A 325 4.41 9.65 -6.04
N LEU A 326 4.94 10.73 -6.65
CA LEU A 326 4.37 12.07 -6.56
C LEU A 326 2.94 12.10 -7.11
N ALA A 327 2.71 11.55 -8.30
CA ALA A 327 1.39 11.47 -8.93
C ALA A 327 0.38 10.68 -8.07
N GLY A 328 0.82 9.57 -7.47
CA GLY A 328 0.02 8.79 -6.51
C GLY A 328 -0.33 9.60 -5.25
N GLY A 329 0.63 10.36 -4.71
CA GLY A 329 0.42 11.26 -3.59
C GLY A 329 -0.57 12.39 -3.90
N LEU A 330 -0.58 12.89 -5.13
CA LEU A 330 -1.54 13.86 -5.62
C LEU A 330 -2.94 13.26 -5.77
N LEU A 331 -3.04 12.04 -6.27
CA LEU A 331 -4.28 11.38 -6.62
C LEU A 331 -5.04 10.83 -5.41
N ALA A 332 -4.35 10.20 -4.47
CA ALA A 332 -4.96 9.44 -3.38
C ALA A 332 -5.89 10.28 -2.47
N PRO A 333 -5.52 11.49 -1.99
CA PRO A 333 -6.41 12.30 -1.17
C PRO A 333 -7.64 12.79 -1.93
N ALA A 334 -7.50 13.12 -3.22
CA ALA A 334 -8.60 13.58 -4.05
C ALA A 334 -9.66 12.48 -4.25
N ILE A 335 -9.22 11.23 -4.47
CA ILE A 335 -10.13 10.06 -4.55
C ILE A 335 -10.77 9.79 -3.19
N ALA A 336 -10.00 9.84 -2.10
CA ALA A 336 -10.54 9.63 -0.77
C ALA A 336 -11.62 10.67 -0.42
N ALA A 337 -11.39 11.95 -0.74
CA ALA A 337 -12.36 13.01 -0.55
C ALA A 337 -13.62 12.75 -1.40
N LEU A 338 -13.46 12.50 -2.71
CA LEU A 338 -14.57 12.21 -3.61
C LEU A 338 -15.40 11.01 -3.11
N SER A 339 -14.74 9.95 -2.66
CA SER A 339 -15.41 8.74 -2.16
C SER A 339 -16.15 8.94 -0.84
N THR A 340 -15.86 10.00 -0.09
CA THR A 340 -16.57 10.34 1.15
C THR A 340 -17.63 11.40 0.95
N GLU A 341 -17.39 12.40 0.09
CA GLU A 341 -18.28 13.52 -0.17
C GLU A 341 -19.51 13.13 -1.01
N LEU A 342 -19.39 12.14 -1.90
CA LEU A 342 -20.49 11.69 -2.77
C LEU A 342 -21.57 10.86 -2.06
N PHE A 343 -21.34 10.44 -0.81
CA PHE A 343 -22.24 9.52 -0.12
C PHE A 343 -22.73 10.06 1.22
N PRO A 344 -24.06 9.90 1.51
CA PRO A 344 -24.64 10.24 2.80
C PRO A 344 -23.98 9.48 3.96
N HIS A 345 -24.00 10.05 5.16
CA HIS A 345 -23.38 9.46 6.36
C HIS A 345 -23.73 7.97 6.58
N ALA A 346 -25.01 7.60 6.39
CA ALA A 346 -25.51 6.24 6.61
C ALA A 346 -24.91 5.17 5.66
N SER A 347 -24.54 5.55 4.43
CA SER A 347 -24.01 4.64 3.41
C SER A 347 -22.52 4.82 3.11
N ARG A 348 -21.89 5.85 3.68
CA ARG A 348 -20.50 6.23 3.41
C ARG A 348 -19.50 5.08 3.69
N ALA A 349 -19.61 4.41 4.84
CA ALA A 349 -18.73 3.32 5.20
C ALA A 349 -18.87 2.12 4.25
N THR A 350 -20.10 1.79 3.84
CA THR A 350 -20.39 0.72 2.88
C THR A 350 -19.84 1.04 1.49
N ALA A 351 -20.07 2.29 1.01
CA ALA A 351 -19.54 2.75 -0.26
C ALA A 351 -18.00 2.73 -0.29
N ALA A 352 -17.35 3.26 0.76
CA ALA A 352 -15.90 3.24 0.90
C ALA A 352 -15.36 1.78 0.90
N GLY A 353 -16.03 0.85 1.57
CA GLY A 353 -15.66 -0.57 1.56
C GLY A 353 -15.66 -1.16 0.14
N TRP A 354 -16.71 -0.92 -0.64
CA TRP A 354 -16.80 -1.38 -2.04
C TRP A 354 -15.72 -0.75 -2.94
N ILE A 355 -15.42 0.53 -2.74
CA ILE A 355 -14.38 1.24 -3.47
C ILE A 355 -12.99 0.64 -3.17
N VAL A 356 -12.71 0.31 -1.90
CA VAL A 356 -11.46 -0.40 -1.51
C VAL A 356 -11.38 -1.77 -2.17
N VAL A 357 -12.47 -2.55 -2.15
CA VAL A 357 -12.54 -3.86 -2.83
C VAL A 357 -12.23 -3.70 -4.32
N ALA A 358 -12.86 -2.73 -4.99
CA ALA A 358 -12.62 -2.46 -6.40
C ALA A 358 -11.14 -2.15 -6.69
N GLY A 359 -10.49 -1.31 -5.86
CA GLY A 359 -9.07 -0.98 -6.00
C GLY A 359 -8.15 -2.18 -5.82
N VAL A 360 -8.45 -3.05 -4.86
CA VAL A 360 -7.66 -4.29 -4.63
C VAL A 360 -7.83 -5.27 -5.79
N LEU A 361 -9.07 -5.46 -6.29
CA LEU A 361 -9.34 -6.31 -7.45
C LEU A 361 -8.67 -5.75 -8.71
N GLY A 362 -8.66 -4.43 -8.88
CA GLY A 362 -7.93 -3.77 -9.95
C GLY A 362 -6.43 -4.05 -9.87
N ALA A 363 -5.83 -3.87 -8.71
CA ALA A 363 -4.40 -4.15 -8.52
C ALA A 363 -4.06 -5.63 -8.76
N MET A 364 -4.93 -6.55 -8.33
CA MET A 364 -4.81 -7.98 -8.62
C MET A 364 -4.85 -8.24 -10.13
N ALA A 365 -5.86 -7.72 -10.82
CA ALA A 365 -6.02 -7.88 -12.26
C ALA A 365 -4.81 -7.31 -13.04
N GLY A 366 -4.36 -6.12 -12.65
CA GLY A 366 -3.18 -5.49 -13.24
C GLY A 366 -1.91 -6.33 -13.10
N LEU A 367 -1.67 -6.89 -11.92
CA LEU A 367 -0.52 -7.76 -11.66
C LEU A 367 -0.57 -9.06 -12.47
N LEU A 368 -1.76 -9.65 -12.63
CA LEU A 368 -1.95 -10.84 -13.46
C LEU A 368 -1.70 -10.53 -14.94
N VAL A 369 -2.34 -9.48 -15.47
CA VAL A 369 -2.19 -9.09 -16.87
C VAL A 369 -0.73 -8.73 -17.18
N PHE A 370 -0.09 -7.94 -16.32
CA PHE A 370 1.30 -7.53 -16.48
C PHE A 370 2.25 -8.74 -16.50
N GLY A 371 2.05 -9.69 -15.60
CA GLY A 371 2.85 -10.92 -15.54
C GLY A 371 2.65 -11.81 -16.76
N LEU A 372 1.39 -12.05 -17.15
CA LEU A 372 1.05 -12.89 -18.32
C LEU A 372 1.56 -12.27 -19.63
N VAL A 373 1.36 -10.97 -19.83
CA VAL A 373 1.86 -10.28 -21.04
C VAL A 373 3.39 -10.26 -21.05
N GLY A 374 4.03 -10.11 -19.89
CA GLY A 374 5.48 -10.17 -19.75
C GLY A 374 6.08 -11.51 -20.21
N ASP A 375 5.32 -12.61 -20.09
CA ASP A 375 5.76 -13.95 -20.55
C ASP A 375 5.39 -14.23 -22.01
N SER A 376 4.28 -13.68 -22.51
CA SER A 376 3.72 -14.01 -23.83
C SER A 376 4.53 -13.44 -25.01
N VAL A 377 5.40 -12.47 -24.73
CA VAL A 377 6.15 -11.75 -25.77
C VAL A 377 7.52 -12.37 -25.94
N HIS A 378 7.77 -12.93 -27.13
CA HIS A 378 9.08 -13.44 -27.55
C HIS A 378 10.15 -12.35 -27.74
N VAL A 379 10.00 -11.20 -27.08
CA VAL A 379 10.94 -10.09 -27.10
C VAL A 379 11.87 -10.20 -25.90
N THR A 380 13.15 -10.29 -26.15
CA THR A 380 14.20 -10.42 -25.13
C THR A 380 14.32 -9.19 -24.23
N GLY A 381 14.44 -9.42 -22.95
CA GLY A 381 14.88 -8.41 -21.97
C GLY A 381 13.85 -7.29 -21.69
N PRO A 382 14.26 -6.01 -21.71
CA PRO A 382 13.39 -4.89 -21.32
C PRO A 382 12.13 -4.72 -22.17
N GLY A 383 12.13 -5.27 -23.41
CA GLY A 383 11.02 -5.12 -24.37
C GLY A 383 9.73 -5.79 -23.94
N SER A 384 9.79 -6.96 -23.29
CA SER A 384 8.58 -7.67 -22.86
C SER A 384 7.82 -6.91 -21.78
N LEU A 385 8.52 -6.35 -20.80
CA LEU A 385 7.90 -5.56 -19.74
C LEU A 385 7.44 -4.18 -20.23
N ARG A 386 8.07 -3.61 -21.26
CA ARG A 386 7.58 -2.39 -21.93
C ARG A 386 6.21 -2.62 -22.56
N LEU A 387 6.03 -3.73 -23.26
CA LEU A 387 4.73 -4.05 -23.85
C LEU A 387 3.70 -4.35 -22.76
N ALA A 388 4.07 -5.11 -21.73
CA ALA A 388 3.22 -5.35 -20.58
C ALA A 388 2.77 -4.04 -19.92
N ALA A 389 3.66 -3.07 -19.79
CA ALA A 389 3.36 -1.74 -19.27
C ALA A 389 2.39 -0.97 -20.16
N LEU A 390 2.61 -0.96 -21.47
CA LEU A 390 1.70 -0.29 -22.41
C LEU A 390 0.30 -0.88 -22.36
N VAL A 391 0.18 -2.20 -22.45
CA VAL A 391 -1.12 -2.90 -22.39
C VAL A 391 -1.85 -2.66 -21.06
N THR A 392 -1.11 -2.64 -19.96
CA THR A 392 -1.71 -2.53 -18.63
C THR A 392 -2.03 -1.08 -18.23
N PHE A 393 -1.24 -0.10 -18.69
CA PHE A 393 -1.35 1.30 -18.25
C PHE A 393 -2.17 2.18 -19.18
N LEU A 394 -2.24 1.88 -20.47
CA LEU A 394 -3.05 2.63 -21.43
C LEU A 394 -4.56 2.67 -21.11
N PRO A 395 -5.20 1.59 -20.60
CA PRO A 395 -6.63 1.61 -20.27
C PRO A 395 -7.02 2.65 -19.21
N LEU A 396 -6.06 3.25 -18.52
CA LEU A 396 -6.32 4.32 -17.54
C LEU A 396 -6.82 5.61 -18.24
N LEU A 397 -6.35 5.89 -19.45
CA LEU A 397 -6.72 7.13 -20.16
C LEU A 397 -8.22 7.19 -20.56
N PRO A 398 -8.81 6.15 -21.19
CA PRO A 398 -10.25 6.16 -21.47
C PRO A 398 -11.13 6.26 -20.20
N CYS A 399 -10.62 5.79 -19.05
CA CYS A 399 -11.34 5.88 -17.76
C CYS A 399 -11.59 7.34 -17.34
N LEU A 400 -10.82 8.30 -17.84
CA LEU A 400 -11.06 9.74 -17.61
C LEU A 400 -12.46 10.17 -18.06
N ALA A 401 -13.00 9.56 -19.11
CA ALA A 401 -14.36 9.86 -19.59
C ALA A 401 -15.44 9.58 -18.51
N LEU A 402 -15.20 8.60 -17.64
CA LEU A 402 -16.12 8.29 -16.54
C LEU A 402 -16.17 9.38 -15.47
N LEU A 403 -15.08 10.14 -15.30
CA LEU A 403 -15.05 11.27 -14.36
C LEU A 403 -16.04 12.38 -14.76
N TYR A 404 -16.32 12.50 -16.08
CA TYR A 404 -17.32 13.48 -16.56
C TYR A 404 -18.76 13.13 -16.15
N ARG A 405 -19.03 11.88 -15.77
CA ARG A 405 -20.34 11.45 -15.27
C ARG A 405 -20.56 11.73 -13.78
N LEU A 406 -19.49 12.09 -13.06
CA LEU A 406 -19.59 12.42 -11.62
C LEU A 406 -19.76 13.92 -11.42
N PRO A 407 -20.62 14.35 -10.48
CA PRO A 407 -20.73 15.76 -10.12
C PRO A 407 -19.45 16.24 -9.43
N GLU A 408 -19.16 17.55 -9.54
CA GLU A 408 -18.08 18.16 -8.75
C GLU A 408 -18.51 18.23 -7.28
N SER A 409 -17.75 17.60 -6.40
CA SER A 409 -18.11 17.48 -4.97
C SER A 409 -17.66 18.67 -4.13
N SER A 410 -16.77 19.53 -4.65
CA SER A 410 -16.22 20.67 -3.90
C SER A 410 -17.26 21.73 -3.51
N GLN A 411 -18.44 21.72 -4.15
CA GLN A 411 -19.56 22.62 -3.88
C GLN A 411 -20.75 21.94 -3.16
N MET A 412 -20.64 20.65 -2.85
CA MET A 412 -21.70 19.94 -2.15
C MET A 412 -21.59 20.18 -0.64
N GLU A 413 -22.62 20.77 -0.03
CA GLU A 413 -22.77 20.77 1.42
C GLU A 413 -22.94 19.33 1.90
N LEU A 414 -22.17 18.95 2.94
CA LEU A 414 -22.26 17.65 3.58
C LEU A 414 -23.57 17.59 4.39
N THR A 415 -24.62 17.06 3.78
CA THR A 415 -25.88 16.77 4.46
C THR A 415 -25.83 15.44 5.22
#